data_e91b312c7d3b2ef4c3cefc17a1588a3a
#
_entry.id   e91b312c7d3b2ef4c3cefc17a1588a3a
#
_cell.length_a   1.000
_cell.length_b   1.000
_cell.length_c   1.000
_cell.angle_alpha   90.00
_cell.angle_beta   90.00
_cell.angle_gamma   90.00
#
_symmetry.space_group_name_H-M   'P 1'
#
loop_
_entity.id
_entity.type
_entity.pdbx_description
1 polymer ?
#
loop_
_entity_poly.entity_id
_entity_poly.type
_entity_poly.pdbx_seq_one_letter_code
_entity_poly.pdbx_strand_id
1 'polypeptide(L)'
;MRSTFKILFYINRQKTKADGNTAILCRITIDGKSAAITTDEECKPAEWNTRLGLTTDRKTNQRLHEFRELVEKTYRDILTRDGVVSVELIKNRLQGIATNPTTLLAISKAELQSVKESVGKSKAVGTYQNLYYSDKMLTEFVKDRGNEDIPITAITEEMFEEFRFFLKKREYAASTINRYLCWLSRLMFRAVSQRIIRCNPFENTKYEKEEKRIRFLQKSDVMKIMAMRMNDREAELARLMFVFSCFTGLAIADMESLEYRHIQTAADGQRYIRKERQKTKVEFVVPLHPVAEAIISHCRNAQARNEEQQTVKEKGESLVFQPHCSRSVMGKNLCIVGKACGIRQRLSYHVARHTFGTMSLSAGIPIESIAKMMGHASISSTQIYAQVTDNKISEDMDRLIAKQSAMKSDIVEREACELSDILICKMEETA
;
A
#
# COMPACT_ATOMS: atom_id res chain seq x y z
N MET A 1 -23.49 20.29 -21.46
CA MET A 1 -23.95 19.60 -22.69
C MET A 1 -25.28 18.94 -22.43
N ARG A 2 -26.28 19.11 -23.31
CA ARG A 2 -27.54 18.36 -23.15
C ARG A 2 -27.31 16.89 -23.45
N SER A 3 -27.68 16.01 -22.52
CA SER A 3 -27.62 14.55 -22.70
C SER A 3 -28.53 14.13 -23.86
N THR A 4 -28.01 13.31 -24.76
CA THR A 4 -28.81 12.78 -25.88
C THR A 4 -29.47 11.48 -25.46
N PHE A 5 -30.80 11.47 -25.41
CA PHE A 5 -31.58 10.28 -25.07
C PHE A 5 -32.45 9.88 -26.27
N LYS A 6 -32.32 8.61 -26.73
CA LYS A 6 -33.07 8.07 -27.86
C LYS A 6 -33.54 6.65 -27.56
N ILE A 7 -34.75 6.33 -27.96
CA ILE A 7 -35.36 5.01 -27.88
C ILE A 7 -35.73 4.57 -29.29
N LEU A 8 -35.30 3.36 -29.68
CA LEU A 8 -35.62 2.76 -30.99
C LEU A 8 -36.06 1.32 -30.81
N PHE A 9 -37.27 0.98 -31.34
CA PHE A 9 -37.69 -0.39 -31.49
C PHE A 9 -37.21 -0.97 -32.81
N TYR A 10 -36.80 -2.24 -32.78
CA TYR A 10 -36.35 -2.96 -33.98
C TYR A 10 -36.49 -4.47 -33.80
N ILE A 11 -36.46 -5.20 -34.89
CA ILE A 11 -36.48 -6.67 -34.89
C ILE A 11 -35.16 -7.21 -35.46
N ASN A 12 -34.77 -8.40 -35.04
CA ASN A 12 -33.67 -9.13 -35.65
C ASN A 12 -34.22 -10.24 -36.56
N ARG A 13 -34.30 -9.97 -37.87
CA ARG A 13 -34.86 -10.90 -38.87
C ARG A 13 -34.11 -12.24 -38.96
N GLN A 14 -32.88 -12.31 -38.49
CA GLN A 14 -32.08 -13.54 -38.50
C GLN A 14 -32.43 -14.48 -37.31
N LYS A 15 -33.12 -13.98 -36.28
CA LYS A 15 -33.52 -14.71 -35.08
C LYS A 15 -35.02 -14.92 -35.04
N THR A 16 -35.57 -15.45 -36.13
CA THR A 16 -36.99 -15.84 -36.19
C THR A 16 -37.16 -17.20 -35.52
N LYS A 17 -38.17 -17.32 -34.65
CA LYS A 17 -38.55 -18.56 -33.99
C LYS A 17 -39.18 -19.56 -34.96
N ALA A 18 -39.33 -20.82 -34.54
CA ALA A 18 -39.97 -21.88 -35.37
C ALA A 18 -41.46 -21.58 -35.72
N ASP A 19 -42.13 -20.73 -34.92
CA ASP A 19 -43.49 -20.25 -35.15
C ASP A 19 -43.61 -19.07 -36.15
N GLY A 20 -42.46 -18.64 -36.69
CA GLY A 20 -42.40 -17.54 -37.64
C GLY A 20 -42.36 -16.15 -37.00
N ASN A 21 -42.38 -16.04 -35.66
CA ASN A 21 -42.34 -14.79 -34.94
C ASN A 21 -40.89 -14.40 -34.59
N THR A 22 -40.64 -13.12 -34.43
CA THR A 22 -39.35 -12.57 -33.95
C THR A 22 -39.63 -11.60 -32.81
N ALA A 23 -38.72 -11.62 -31.79
CA ALA A 23 -38.82 -10.70 -30.65
C ALA A 23 -38.55 -9.24 -31.08
N ILE A 24 -39.36 -8.34 -30.54
CA ILE A 24 -39.15 -6.88 -30.71
C ILE A 24 -38.18 -6.43 -29.63
N LEU A 25 -37.08 -5.76 -30.05
CA LEU A 25 -36.03 -5.27 -29.21
C LEU A 25 -36.13 -3.75 -29.07
N CYS A 26 -35.88 -3.23 -27.88
CA CYS A 26 -35.78 -1.83 -27.58
C CYS A 26 -34.30 -1.45 -27.44
N ARG A 27 -33.78 -0.57 -28.31
CA ARG A 27 -32.43 0.05 -28.16
C ARG A 27 -32.57 1.39 -27.49
N ILE A 28 -31.92 1.53 -26.35
CA ILE A 28 -31.79 2.78 -25.59
C ILE A 28 -30.42 3.32 -25.86
N THR A 29 -30.30 4.59 -26.26
CA THR A 29 -29.04 5.28 -26.50
C THR A 29 -28.96 6.53 -25.64
N ILE A 30 -27.89 6.66 -24.86
CA ILE A 30 -27.61 7.84 -24.03
C ILE A 30 -26.14 8.25 -24.27
N ASP A 31 -25.92 9.49 -24.69
CA ASP A 31 -24.60 10.05 -24.95
C ASP A 31 -23.69 9.15 -25.81
N GLY A 32 -24.25 8.59 -26.87
CA GLY A 32 -23.56 7.74 -27.83
C GLY A 32 -23.38 6.28 -27.39
N LYS A 33 -23.71 5.92 -26.14
CA LYS A 33 -23.71 4.52 -25.66
C LYS A 33 -25.08 3.92 -25.82
N SER A 34 -25.17 2.65 -26.25
CA SER A 34 -26.44 1.99 -26.44
C SER A 34 -26.47 0.59 -25.79
N ALA A 35 -27.65 0.19 -25.28
CA ALA A 35 -27.94 -1.18 -24.92
C ALA A 35 -29.28 -1.61 -25.51
N ALA A 36 -29.40 -2.90 -25.78
CA ALA A 36 -30.64 -3.51 -26.23
C ALA A 36 -31.33 -4.22 -25.05
N ILE A 37 -32.64 -4.06 -24.98
CA ILE A 37 -33.51 -4.74 -24.01
C ILE A 37 -34.57 -5.48 -24.85
N THR A 38 -34.82 -6.74 -24.53
CA THR A 38 -35.93 -7.48 -25.13
C THR A 38 -37.25 -6.96 -24.56
N THR A 39 -38.19 -6.60 -25.41
CA THR A 39 -39.58 -6.40 -25.00
C THR A 39 -40.25 -7.77 -24.90
N ASP A 40 -41.34 -7.88 -24.15
CA ASP A 40 -42.10 -9.14 -24.08
C ASP A 40 -43.00 -9.35 -25.32
N GLU A 41 -42.82 -8.51 -26.35
CA GLU A 41 -43.63 -8.50 -27.55
C GLU A 41 -42.90 -9.14 -28.75
N GLU A 42 -43.67 -9.79 -29.61
CA GLU A 42 -43.20 -10.45 -30.84
C GLU A 42 -44.05 -10.06 -32.01
N CYS A 43 -43.50 -10.16 -33.21
CA CYS A 43 -44.25 -9.96 -34.46
C CYS A 43 -43.66 -10.79 -35.60
N LYS A 44 -44.43 -11.01 -36.66
CA LYS A 44 -43.90 -11.57 -37.90
C LYS A 44 -43.02 -10.55 -38.61
N PRO A 45 -41.86 -10.94 -39.15
CA PRO A 45 -40.97 -10.00 -39.88
C PRO A 45 -41.62 -9.25 -41.04
N ALA A 46 -42.66 -9.84 -41.67
CA ALA A 46 -43.41 -9.20 -42.75
C ALA A 46 -44.33 -8.07 -42.26
N GLU A 47 -44.78 -8.12 -41.01
CA GLU A 47 -45.69 -7.13 -40.40
C GLU A 47 -44.93 -5.93 -39.79
N TRP A 48 -43.60 -5.98 -39.77
CA TRP A 48 -42.78 -4.96 -39.14
C TRP A 48 -42.43 -3.80 -40.09
N ASN A 49 -42.80 -2.60 -39.71
CA ASN A 49 -42.40 -1.38 -40.41
C ASN A 49 -41.12 -0.82 -39.77
N THR A 50 -39.98 -0.99 -40.44
CA THR A 50 -38.66 -0.58 -39.94
C THR A 50 -38.54 0.95 -39.79
N ARG A 51 -39.25 1.74 -40.63
CA ARG A 51 -39.18 3.21 -40.59
C ARG A 51 -39.94 3.79 -39.41
N LEU A 52 -41.10 3.20 -39.09
CA LEU A 52 -41.96 3.65 -37.99
C LEU A 52 -41.58 2.97 -36.67
N GLY A 53 -40.91 1.81 -36.70
CA GLY A 53 -40.64 0.99 -35.51
C GLY A 53 -41.91 0.40 -34.91
N LEU A 54 -42.90 0.02 -35.74
CA LEU A 54 -44.22 -0.44 -35.35
C LEU A 54 -44.61 -1.69 -36.18
N THR A 55 -45.51 -2.50 -35.65
CA THR A 55 -46.10 -3.62 -36.34
C THR A 55 -47.51 -3.24 -36.89
N THR A 56 -48.13 -4.10 -37.68
CA THR A 56 -49.51 -3.92 -38.14
C THR A 56 -50.53 -4.21 -37.01
N ASP A 57 -50.16 -4.94 -35.97
CA ASP A 57 -51.04 -5.23 -34.83
C ASP A 57 -51.13 -4.03 -33.87
N ARG A 58 -52.36 -3.52 -33.72
CA ARG A 58 -52.69 -2.38 -32.88
C ARG A 58 -52.42 -2.61 -31.38
N LYS A 59 -52.65 -3.84 -30.88
CA LYS A 59 -52.45 -4.17 -29.47
C LYS A 59 -50.97 -4.20 -29.11
N THR A 60 -50.16 -4.82 -29.94
CA THR A 60 -48.70 -4.82 -29.78
C THR A 60 -48.14 -3.40 -29.83
N ASN A 61 -48.63 -2.56 -30.76
CA ASN A 61 -48.18 -1.15 -30.81
C ASN A 61 -48.54 -0.37 -29.54
N GLN A 62 -49.72 -0.62 -28.96
CA GLN A 62 -50.08 0.02 -27.67
C GLN A 62 -49.13 -0.39 -26.56
N ARG A 63 -48.77 -1.68 -26.44
CA ARG A 63 -47.82 -2.18 -25.43
C ARG A 63 -46.41 -1.63 -25.66
N LEU A 64 -45.98 -1.48 -26.92
CA LEU A 64 -44.72 -0.81 -27.24
C LEU A 64 -44.72 0.67 -26.82
N HIS A 65 -45.85 1.35 -26.93
CA HIS A 65 -46.03 2.71 -26.45
C HIS A 65 -45.92 2.78 -24.92
N GLU A 66 -46.63 1.92 -24.21
CA GLU A 66 -46.55 1.79 -22.74
C GLU A 66 -45.12 1.48 -22.27
N PHE A 67 -44.42 0.58 -22.97
CA PHE A 67 -43.02 0.29 -22.68
C PHE A 67 -42.12 1.51 -22.92
N ARG A 68 -42.33 2.29 -23.97
CA ARG A 68 -41.61 3.56 -24.21
C ARG A 68 -41.82 4.54 -23.06
N GLU A 69 -43.06 4.74 -22.62
CA GLU A 69 -43.39 5.61 -21.51
C GLU A 69 -42.70 5.16 -20.21
N LEU A 70 -42.67 3.84 -19.95
CA LEU A 70 -41.98 3.27 -18.81
C LEU A 70 -40.48 3.56 -18.86
N VAL A 71 -39.84 3.43 -20.03
CA VAL A 71 -38.40 3.76 -20.22
C VAL A 71 -38.14 5.26 -20.00
N GLU A 72 -39.00 6.12 -20.56
CA GLU A 72 -38.88 7.59 -20.39
C GLU A 72 -39.13 8.03 -18.97
N LYS A 73 -40.09 7.42 -18.27
CA LYS A 73 -40.34 7.65 -16.84
C LYS A 73 -39.12 7.22 -16.02
N THR A 74 -38.60 6.02 -16.26
CA THR A 74 -37.40 5.50 -15.58
C THR A 74 -36.19 6.42 -15.81
N TYR A 75 -36.00 6.94 -17.03
CA TYR A 75 -34.96 7.91 -17.36
C TYR A 75 -35.12 9.18 -16.51
N ARG A 76 -36.32 9.77 -16.46
CA ARG A 76 -36.62 10.99 -15.70
C ARG A 76 -36.45 10.77 -14.18
N ASP A 77 -36.94 9.65 -13.67
CA ASP A 77 -36.81 9.30 -12.24
C ASP A 77 -35.35 9.16 -11.81
N ILE A 78 -34.51 8.48 -12.62
CA ILE A 78 -33.07 8.36 -12.35
C ILE A 78 -32.39 9.72 -12.49
N LEU A 79 -32.71 10.51 -13.53
CA LEU A 79 -32.13 11.84 -13.74
C LEU A 79 -32.45 12.81 -12.60
N THR A 80 -33.68 12.78 -12.09
CA THR A 80 -34.13 13.64 -10.98
C THR A 80 -33.48 13.24 -9.67
N ARG A 81 -33.35 11.91 -9.43
CA ARG A 81 -32.79 11.36 -8.20
C ARG A 81 -31.27 11.45 -8.16
N ASP A 82 -30.60 11.04 -9.24
CA ASP A 82 -29.16 10.79 -9.30
C ASP A 82 -28.39 11.82 -10.13
N GLY A 83 -29.07 12.74 -10.85
CA GLY A 83 -28.48 13.78 -11.69
C GLY A 83 -27.76 13.26 -12.95
N VAL A 84 -27.49 11.96 -13.03
CA VAL A 84 -26.79 11.31 -14.15
C VAL A 84 -27.50 9.99 -14.49
N VAL A 85 -27.73 9.73 -15.79
CA VAL A 85 -28.33 8.48 -16.25
C VAL A 85 -27.38 7.74 -17.17
N SER A 86 -27.21 6.44 -16.96
CA SER A 86 -26.55 5.55 -17.91
C SER A 86 -27.53 4.53 -18.47
N VAL A 87 -27.19 3.97 -19.65
CA VAL A 87 -28.02 2.96 -20.30
C VAL A 87 -28.13 1.71 -19.42
N GLU A 88 -27.04 1.35 -18.74
CA GLU A 88 -26.97 0.20 -17.82
C GLU A 88 -27.89 0.40 -16.59
N LEU A 89 -27.96 1.61 -16.04
CA LEU A 89 -28.85 1.92 -14.91
C LEU A 89 -30.31 1.74 -15.30
N ILE A 90 -30.71 2.24 -16.48
CA ILE A 90 -32.07 2.06 -16.99
C ILE A 90 -32.37 0.56 -17.19
N LYS A 91 -31.46 -0.15 -17.88
CA LYS A 91 -31.60 -1.58 -18.13
C LYS A 91 -31.78 -2.37 -16.83
N ASN A 92 -30.89 -2.16 -15.85
CA ASN A 92 -30.95 -2.86 -14.57
C ASN A 92 -32.25 -2.57 -13.82
N ARG A 93 -32.72 -1.31 -13.84
CA ARG A 93 -33.97 -0.94 -13.18
C ARG A 93 -35.20 -1.56 -13.83
N LEU A 94 -35.22 -1.61 -15.17
CA LEU A 94 -36.31 -2.26 -15.93
C LEU A 94 -36.33 -3.79 -15.73
N GLN A 95 -35.16 -4.39 -15.52
CA GLN A 95 -35.02 -5.84 -15.27
C GLN A 95 -35.15 -6.22 -13.78
N GLY A 96 -35.43 -5.27 -12.89
CA GLY A 96 -35.55 -5.54 -11.46
C GLY A 96 -34.22 -5.96 -10.81
N ILE A 97 -33.09 -5.80 -11.51
CA ILE A 97 -31.75 -6.09 -10.97
C ILE A 97 -31.41 -5.00 -9.97
N ALA A 98 -30.95 -5.39 -8.78
CA ALA A 98 -30.50 -4.46 -7.74
C ALA A 98 -29.48 -3.47 -8.34
N THR A 99 -29.82 -2.19 -8.34
CA THR A 99 -28.92 -1.14 -8.83
C THR A 99 -27.70 -1.05 -7.90
N ASN A 100 -26.52 -0.79 -8.48
CA ASN A 100 -25.33 -0.47 -7.71
C ASN A 100 -25.67 0.61 -6.66
N PRO A 101 -25.05 0.54 -5.47
CA PRO A 101 -25.29 1.56 -4.45
C PRO A 101 -24.99 2.95 -5.01
N THR A 102 -25.97 3.85 -4.94
CA THR A 102 -25.89 5.21 -5.51
C THR A 102 -25.59 6.27 -4.46
N THR A 103 -25.45 5.87 -3.21
CA THR A 103 -25.13 6.77 -2.09
C THR A 103 -23.73 6.51 -1.54
N LEU A 104 -23.13 7.52 -0.93
CA LEU A 104 -21.75 7.51 -0.46
C LEU A 104 -21.47 6.40 0.56
N LEU A 105 -22.30 6.31 1.59
CA LEU A 105 -22.09 5.30 2.64
C LEU A 105 -22.42 3.89 2.14
N ALA A 106 -23.36 3.75 1.21
CA ALA A 106 -23.67 2.45 0.60
C ALA A 106 -22.49 1.94 -0.25
N ILE A 107 -21.84 2.81 -1.08
CA ILE A 107 -20.61 2.45 -1.80
C ILE A 107 -19.45 2.16 -0.84
N SER A 108 -19.32 2.96 0.22
CA SER A 108 -18.28 2.77 1.24
C SER A 108 -18.39 1.40 1.90
N LYS A 109 -19.59 1.01 2.33
CA LYS A 109 -19.85 -0.32 2.92
C LYS A 109 -19.59 -1.45 1.93
N ALA A 110 -20.02 -1.31 0.67
CA ALA A 110 -19.79 -2.31 -0.38
C ALA A 110 -18.28 -2.49 -0.67
N GLU A 111 -17.52 -1.39 -0.72
CA GLU A 111 -16.06 -1.43 -0.90
C GLU A 111 -15.38 -2.07 0.31
N LEU A 112 -15.79 -1.71 1.52
CA LEU A 112 -15.24 -2.28 2.75
C LEU A 112 -15.50 -3.78 2.85
N GLN A 113 -16.69 -4.24 2.46
CA GLN A 113 -17.04 -5.65 2.41
C GLN A 113 -16.19 -6.42 1.40
N SER A 114 -15.98 -5.87 0.19
CA SER A 114 -15.11 -6.45 -0.83
C SER A 114 -13.65 -6.61 -0.32
N VAL A 115 -13.15 -5.60 0.40
CA VAL A 115 -11.82 -5.69 1.03
C VAL A 115 -11.79 -6.74 2.12
N LYS A 116 -12.85 -6.86 2.95
CA LYS A 116 -12.95 -7.88 4.01
C LYS A 116 -12.88 -9.31 3.45
N GLU A 117 -13.56 -9.57 2.34
CA GLU A 117 -13.54 -10.87 1.65
C GLU A 117 -12.17 -11.21 1.02
N SER A 118 -11.38 -10.17 0.76
CA SER A 118 -10.01 -10.29 0.23
C SER A 118 -8.95 -10.48 1.33
N VAL A 119 -9.32 -10.35 2.62
CA VAL A 119 -8.39 -10.53 3.75
C VAL A 119 -7.92 -11.99 3.81
N GLY A 120 -6.62 -12.18 4.01
CA GLY A 120 -5.96 -13.49 4.00
C GLY A 120 -5.62 -14.04 2.61
N LYS A 121 -6.22 -13.49 1.54
CA LYS A 121 -5.90 -13.85 0.13
C LYS A 121 -4.95 -12.84 -0.49
N SER A 122 -5.42 -11.63 -0.71
CA SER A 122 -4.66 -10.54 -1.36
C SER A 122 -4.46 -9.31 -0.47
N LYS A 123 -5.16 -9.22 0.67
CA LYS A 123 -5.11 -8.08 1.59
C LYS A 123 -4.74 -8.54 3.00
N ALA A 124 -3.92 -7.72 3.69
CA ALA A 124 -3.61 -7.94 5.09
C ALA A 124 -4.75 -7.44 6.01
N VAL A 125 -4.92 -8.08 7.17
CA VAL A 125 -5.88 -7.67 8.21
C VAL A 125 -5.74 -6.19 8.58
N GLY A 126 -4.49 -5.69 8.73
CA GLY A 126 -4.22 -4.29 9.04
C GLY A 126 -4.70 -3.31 7.95
N THR A 127 -4.73 -3.74 6.68
CA THR A 127 -5.30 -2.93 5.58
C THR A 127 -6.80 -2.76 5.77
N TYR A 128 -7.52 -3.84 6.05
CA TYR A 128 -8.94 -3.79 6.35
C TYR A 128 -9.25 -2.89 7.56
N GLN A 129 -8.51 -3.05 8.66
CA GLN A 129 -8.69 -2.23 9.86
C GLN A 129 -8.51 -0.73 9.58
N ASN A 130 -7.48 -0.35 8.81
CA ASN A 130 -7.27 1.05 8.43
C ASN A 130 -8.43 1.61 7.60
N LEU A 131 -8.97 0.83 6.67
CA LEU A 131 -10.10 1.24 5.84
C LEU A 131 -11.41 1.28 6.64
N TYR A 132 -11.60 0.36 7.59
CA TYR A 132 -12.72 0.38 8.52
C TYR A 132 -12.76 1.68 9.34
N TYR A 133 -11.62 2.14 9.88
CA TYR A 133 -11.56 3.42 10.57
C TYR A 133 -11.80 4.61 9.64
N SER A 134 -11.42 4.50 8.37
CA SER A 134 -11.70 5.55 7.38
C SER A 134 -13.19 5.61 7.03
N ASP A 135 -13.85 4.47 6.89
CA ASP A 135 -15.31 4.37 6.71
C ASP A 135 -16.07 4.92 7.91
N LYS A 136 -15.65 4.55 9.13
CA LYS A 136 -16.24 5.08 10.36
C LYS A 136 -16.15 6.60 10.43
N MET A 137 -14.98 7.17 10.09
CA MET A 137 -14.78 8.64 10.11
C MET A 137 -15.63 9.35 9.04
N LEU A 138 -15.75 8.74 7.86
CA LEU A 138 -16.65 9.25 6.80
C LEU A 138 -18.11 9.22 7.24
N THR A 139 -18.53 8.14 7.89
CA THR A 139 -19.89 8.03 8.45
C THR A 139 -20.18 9.10 9.53
N GLU A 140 -19.20 9.38 10.38
CA GLU A 140 -19.31 10.45 11.38
C GLU A 140 -19.44 11.83 10.73
N PHE A 141 -18.68 12.10 9.65
CA PHE A 141 -18.77 13.35 8.90
C PHE A 141 -20.14 13.53 8.24
N VAL A 142 -20.69 12.49 7.60
CA VAL A 142 -22.01 12.54 6.96
C VAL A 142 -23.11 12.84 7.99
N LYS A 143 -23.02 12.25 9.19
CA LYS A 143 -23.95 12.51 10.30
C LYS A 143 -23.82 13.92 10.86
N ASP A 144 -22.58 14.43 10.99
CA ASP A 144 -22.31 15.80 11.47
C ASP A 144 -22.94 16.86 10.55
N ARG A 145 -23.11 16.55 9.27
CA ARG A 145 -23.83 17.38 8.30
C ARG A 145 -25.37 17.29 8.44
N GLY A 146 -25.89 16.47 9.33
CA GLY A 146 -27.33 16.25 9.50
C GLY A 146 -27.95 15.34 8.44
N ASN A 147 -27.16 14.60 7.65
CA ASN A 147 -27.62 13.69 6.62
C ASN A 147 -27.53 12.23 7.11
N GLU A 148 -28.48 11.38 6.69
CA GLU A 148 -28.37 9.93 6.88
C GLU A 148 -27.37 9.31 5.88
N ASP A 149 -27.42 9.76 4.63
CA ASP A 149 -26.49 9.41 3.55
C ASP A 149 -26.50 10.51 2.47
N ILE A 150 -25.57 10.48 1.52
CA ILE A 150 -25.42 11.49 0.47
C ILE A 150 -25.42 10.79 -0.90
N PRO A 151 -26.27 11.21 -1.86
CA PRO A 151 -26.18 10.72 -3.24
C PRO A 151 -24.80 11.00 -3.84
N ILE A 152 -24.22 10.01 -4.52
CA ILE A 152 -22.88 10.16 -5.16
C ILE A 152 -22.85 11.33 -6.14
N THR A 153 -23.96 11.58 -6.82
CA THR A 153 -24.08 12.67 -7.81
C THR A 153 -24.14 14.07 -7.19
N ALA A 154 -24.40 14.14 -5.88
CA ALA A 154 -24.39 15.40 -5.12
C ALA A 154 -23.02 15.71 -4.48
N ILE A 155 -22.02 14.85 -4.69
CA ILE A 155 -20.67 15.06 -4.15
C ILE A 155 -19.90 16.01 -5.05
N THR A 156 -19.39 17.09 -4.43
CA THR A 156 -18.64 18.15 -5.11
C THR A 156 -17.23 18.26 -4.53
N GLU A 157 -16.35 19.01 -5.21
CA GLU A 157 -15.03 19.35 -4.70
C GLU A 157 -15.10 20.06 -3.35
N GLU A 158 -16.11 20.90 -3.13
CA GLU A 158 -16.35 21.62 -1.87
C GLU A 158 -16.52 20.64 -0.70
N MET A 159 -17.22 19.53 -0.91
CA MET A 159 -17.39 18.50 0.13
C MET A 159 -16.04 17.86 0.55
N PHE A 160 -15.08 17.78 -0.36
CA PHE A 160 -13.72 17.30 -0.01
C PHE A 160 -13.03 18.28 0.95
N GLU A 161 -13.18 19.59 0.73
CA GLU A 161 -12.64 20.62 1.61
C GLU A 161 -13.36 20.66 2.96
N GLU A 162 -14.67 20.49 2.98
CA GLU A 162 -15.45 20.39 4.23
C GLU A 162 -15.01 19.17 5.07
N PHE A 163 -14.81 18.01 4.42
CA PHE A 163 -14.32 16.82 5.12
C PHE A 163 -12.90 17.03 5.65
N ARG A 164 -12.04 17.70 4.87
CA ARG A 164 -10.70 18.11 5.32
C ARG A 164 -10.78 19.01 6.55
N PHE A 165 -11.64 20.02 6.53
CA PHE A 165 -11.83 20.95 7.66
C PHE A 165 -12.35 20.24 8.90
N PHE A 166 -13.34 19.36 8.74
CA PHE A 166 -13.87 18.52 9.80
C PHE A 166 -12.77 17.66 10.48
N LEU A 167 -11.85 17.12 9.69
CA LEU A 167 -10.72 16.35 10.21
C LEU A 167 -9.69 17.24 10.91
N LYS A 168 -9.42 18.44 10.40
CA LYS A 168 -8.53 19.44 11.03
C LYS A 168 -9.06 19.91 12.37
N LYS A 169 -10.37 20.15 12.48
CA LYS A 169 -11.00 20.54 13.75
C LYS A 169 -10.82 19.49 14.85
N ARG A 170 -10.60 18.22 14.47
CA ARG A 170 -10.28 17.11 15.38
C ARG A 170 -8.79 16.91 15.62
N GLU A 171 -7.95 17.85 15.20
CA GLU A 171 -6.49 17.86 15.41
C GLU A 171 -5.75 16.63 14.89
N TYR A 172 -6.28 15.98 13.84
CA TYR A 172 -5.56 14.86 13.23
C TYR A 172 -4.30 15.34 12.50
N ALA A 173 -3.23 14.52 12.57
CA ALA A 173 -2.01 14.76 11.80
C ALA A 173 -2.28 14.70 10.29
N ALA A 174 -1.51 15.47 9.49
CA ALA A 174 -1.65 15.55 8.03
C ALA A 174 -1.70 14.17 7.35
N SER A 175 -0.84 13.22 7.76
CA SER A 175 -0.85 11.85 7.23
C SER A 175 -2.14 11.08 7.53
N THR A 176 -2.78 11.34 8.66
CA THR A 176 -4.07 10.74 9.03
C THR A 176 -5.21 11.37 8.23
N ILE A 177 -5.20 12.70 8.08
CA ILE A 177 -6.13 13.43 7.22
C ILE A 177 -6.06 12.90 5.80
N ASN A 178 -4.86 12.83 5.22
CA ASN A 178 -4.64 12.32 3.86
C ASN A 178 -5.17 10.90 3.69
N ARG A 179 -5.00 10.02 4.68
CA ARG A 179 -5.54 8.66 4.64
C ARG A 179 -7.07 8.64 4.54
N TYR A 180 -7.76 9.50 5.28
CA TYR A 180 -9.22 9.61 5.23
C TYR A 180 -9.70 10.23 3.90
N LEU A 181 -9.01 11.25 3.42
CA LEU A 181 -9.29 11.86 2.11
C LEU A 181 -9.04 10.88 0.96
N CYS A 182 -7.98 10.07 1.02
CA CYS A 182 -7.72 8.99 0.06
C CYS A 182 -8.84 7.95 0.03
N TRP A 183 -9.47 7.64 1.17
CA TRP A 183 -10.63 6.75 1.20
C TRP A 183 -11.81 7.36 0.43
N LEU A 184 -12.16 8.61 0.71
CA LEU A 184 -13.23 9.31 0.00
C LEU A 184 -12.96 9.38 -1.52
N SER A 185 -11.74 9.73 -1.92
CA SER A 185 -11.33 9.75 -3.33
C SER A 185 -11.42 8.38 -3.99
N ARG A 186 -11.01 7.31 -3.29
CA ARG A 186 -11.13 5.93 -3.77
C ARG A 186 -12.58 5.54 -4.05
N LEU A 187 -13.53 5.96 -3.21
CA LEU A 187 -14.96 5.71 -3.44
C LEU A 187 -15.45 6.40 -4.71
N MET A 188 -14.97 7.62 -5.00
CA MET A 188 -15.30 8.32 -6.24
C MET A 188 -14.71 7.63 -7.47
N PHE A 189 -13.46 7.16 -7.43
CA PHE A 189 -12.90 6.34 -8.51
C PHE A 189 -13.71 5.06 -8.75
N ARG A 190 -14.20 4.43 -7.68
CA ARG A 190 -15.10 3.27 -7.81
C ARG A 190 -16.43 3.67 -8.47
N ALA A 191 -17.02 4.79 -8.07
CA ALA A 191 -18.24 5.32 -8.68
C ALA A 191 -18.06 5.62 -10.19
N VAL A 192 -16.90 6.15 -10.58
CA VAL A 192 -16.53 6.33 -12.00
C VAL A 192 -16.41 4.98 -12.71
N SER A 193 -15.71 4.00 -12.12
CA SER A 193 -15.54 2.67 -12.71
C SER A 193 -16.87 1.92 -12.89
N GLN A 194 -17.82 2.15 -11.99
CA GLN A 194 -19.19 1.63 -12.06
C GLN A 194 -20.13 2.48 -12.94
N ARG A 195 -19.62 3.55 -13.55
CA ARG A 195 -20.38 4.48 -14.41
C ARG A 195 -21.56 5.17 -13.71
N ILE A 196 -21.49 5.36 -12.40
CA ILE A 196 -22.45 6.14 -11.61
C ILE A 196 -22.23 7.63 -11.85
N ILE A 197 -20.96 8.07 -11.92
CA ILE A 197 -20.53 9.42 -12.29
C ILE A 197 -19.55 9.38 -13.46
N ARG A 198 -19.41 10.50 -14.19
CA ARG A 198 -18.57 10.59 -15.40
C ARG A 198 -17.09 10.82 -15.09
N CYS A 199 -16.80 11.61 -14.08
CA CYS A 199 -15.43 11.96 -13.65
C CYS A 199 -15.36 12.03 -12.13
N ASN A 200 -14.15 11.92 -11.61
CA ASN A 200 -13.92 12.09 -10.17
C ASN A 200 -13.97 13.59 -9.83
N PRO A 201 -14.90 14.04 -8.94
CA PRO A 201 -14.99 15.45 -8.55
C PRO A 201 -13.75 15.95 -7.80
N PHE A 202 -12.85 15.05 -7.37
CA PHE A 202 -11.65 15.37 -6.59
C PHE A 202 -10.36 15.33 -7.39
N GLU A 203 -10.42 15.30 -8.72
CA GLU A 203 -9.24 15.14 -9.59
C GLU A 203 -8.20 16.26 -9.39
N ASN A 204 -8.66 17.48 -9.12
CA ASN A 204 -7.81 18.65 -8.94
C ASN A 204 -7.54 18.99 -7.46
N THR A 205 -8.06 18.20 -6.51
CA THR A 205 -7.88 18.48 -5.08
C THR A 205 -6.46 18.18 -4.61
N LYS A 206 -5.95 19.00 -3.69
CA LYS A 206 -4.62 18.81 -3.11
C LYS A 206 -4.74 18.17 -1.72
N TYR A 207 -3.82 17.26 -1.41
CA TYR A 207 -3.68 16.67 -0.09
C TYR A 207 -2.86 17.58 0.84
N GLU A 208 -2.94 17.31 2.15
CA GLU A 208 -2.13 18.01 3.13
C GLU A 208 -0.64 17.73 2.91
N LYS A 209 0.18 18.76 3.08
CA LYS A 209 1.64 18.60 3.00
C LYS A 209 2.13 17.84 4.23
N GLU A 210 2.72 16.69 4.01
CA GLU A 210 3.30 15.87 5.07
C GLU A 210 4.77 16.23 5.27
N GLU A 211 5.15 16.61 6.48
CA GLU A 211 6.55 16.69 6.88
C GLU A 211 7.02 15.30 7.31
N LYS A 212 7.72 14.60 6.44
CA LYS A 212 8.31 13.30 6.75
C LYS A 212 9.62 13.50 7.52
N ARG A 213 9.55 13.59 8.84
CA ARG A 213 10.74 13.57 9.70
C ARG A 213 11.07 12.14 10.06
N ILE A 214 12.23 11.65 9.58
CA ILE A 214 12.72 10.32 9.93
C ILE A 214 13.29 10.39 11.34
N ARG A 215 12.78 9.52 12.20
CA ARG A 215 13.28 9.36 13.57
C ARG A 215 14.28 8.21 13.59
N PHE A 216 15.52 8.49 13.95
CA PHE A 216 16.58 7.50 14.15
C PHE A 216 17.40 7.86 15.38
N LEU A 217 18.17 6.93 15.90
CA LEU A 217 19.04 7.14 17.05
C LEU A 217 20.47 7.44 16.61
N GLN A 218 21.14 8.28 17.39
CA GLN A 218 22.59 8.47 17.26
C GLN A 218 23.34 7.24 17.76
N LYS A 219 24.57 7.03 17.26
CA LYS A 219 25.42 5.91 17.70
C LYS A 219 25.59 5.84 19.21
N SER A 220 25.73 6.99 19.88
CA SER A 220 25.83 7.10 21.34
C SER A 220 24.60 6.53 22.06
N ASP A 221 23.39 6.76 21.54
CA ASP A 221 22.16 6.27 22.16
C ASP A 221 22.01 4.75 21.96
N VAL A 222 22.40 4.23 20.79
CA VAL A 222 22.45 2.79 20.54
C VAL A 222 23.41 2.12 21.54
N MET A 223 24.59 2.71 21.78
CA MET A 223 25.55 2.19 22.77
C MET A 223 25.01 2.19 24.19
N LYS A 224 24.27 3.23 24.62
CA LYS A 224 23.59 3.24 25.93
C LYS A 224 22.61 2.09 26.06
N ILE A 225 21.78 1.83 25.02
CA ILE A 225 20.84 0.71 25.03
C ILE A 225 21.57 -0.65 25.07
N MET A 226 22.70 -0.78 24.38
CA MET A 226 23.50 -2.00 24.38
C MET A 226 24.09 -2.28 25.74
N ALA A 227 24.61 -1.25 26.45
CA ALA A 227 25.22 -1.37 27.76
C ALA A 227 24.20 -1.63 28.89
N MET A 228 22.93 -1.25 28.70
CA MET A 228 21.87 -1.43 29.68
C MET A 228 21.47 -2.91 29.76
N ARG A 229 21.14 -3.37 30.97
CA ARG A 229 20.45 -4.64 31.22
C ARG A 229 19.13 -4.37 31.92
N MET A 230 18.09 -5.09 31.53
CA MET A 230 16.77 -4.97 32.13
C MET A 230 16.55 -6.15 33.09
N ASN A 231 16.00 -5.88 34.27
CA ASN A 231 15.67 -6.93 35.24
C ASN A 231 14.43 -7.74 34.82
N ASP A 232 13.49 -7.08 34.15
CA ASP A 232 12.31 -7.74 33.62
C ASP A 232 12.62 -8.49 32.30
N ARG A 233 12.21 -9.74 32.21
CA ARG A 233 12.48 -10.64 31.08
C ARG A 233 11.90 -10.12 29.75
N GLU A 234 10.68 -9.56 29.78
CA GLU A 234 10.03 -9.04 28.58
C GLU A 234 10.67 -7.73 28.10
N ALA A 235 11.06 -6.86 29.04
CA ALA A 235 11.78 -5.62 28.72
C ALA A 235 13.18 -5.92 28.16
N GLU A 236 13.88 -6.94 28.71
CA GLU A 236 15.18 -7.39 28.20
C GLU A 236 15.04 -7.97 26.79
N LEU A 237 14.03 -8.80 26.53
CA LEU A 237 13.76 -9.30 25.17
C LEU A 237 13.46 -8.16 24.19
N ALA A 238 12.64 -7.18 24.61
CA ALA A 238 12.34 -6.00 23.80
C ALA A 238 13.59 -5.19 23.47
N ARG A 239 14.49 -5.02 24.44
CA ARG A 239 15.80 -4.37 24.27
C ARG A 239 16.69 -5.13 23.30
N LEU A 240 16.84 -6.44 23.47
CA LEU A 240 17.66 -7.28 22.60
C LEU A 240 17.15 -7.25 21.15
N MET A 241 15.83 -7.39 20.94
CA MET A 241 15.22 -7.28 19.61
C MET A 241 15.41 -5.88 19.01
N PHE A 242 15.35 -4.82 19.83
CA PHE A 242 15.58 -3.46 19.36
C PHE A 242 17.03 -3.27 18.87
N VAL A 243 18.01 -3.69 19.66
CA VAL A 243 19.42 -3.67 19.28
C VAL A 243 19.66 -4.53 18.05
N PHE A 244 19.09 -5.72 17.99
CA PHE A 244 19.18 -6.60 16.83
C PHE A 244 18.66 -5.92 15.55
N SER A 245 17.52 -5.23 15.64
CA SER A 245 16.99 -4.45 14.51
C SER A 245 17.89 -3.27 14.10
N CYS A 246 18.60 -2.65 15.05
CA CYS A 246 19.58 -1.60 14.74
C CYS A 246 20.79 -2.10 13.94
N PHE A 247 21.12 -3.40 14.03
CA PHE A 247 22.28 -4.00 13.34
C PHE A 247 21.91 -4.90 12.16
N THR A 248 20.62 -5.20 11.96
CA THR A 248 20.16 -6.05 10.86
C THR A 248 19.15 -5.37 9.95
N GLY A 249 18.52 -4.30 10.42
CA GLY A 249 17.45 -3.62 9.71
C GLY A 249 16.14 -4.42 9.63
N LEU A 250 16.00 -5.55 10.30
CA LEU A 250 14.80 -6.37 10.27
C LEU A 250 13.60 -5.64 10.89
N ALA A 251 12.43 -5.75 10.25
CA ALA A 251 11.19 -5.27 10.82
C ALA A 251 10.69 -6.23 11.92
N ILE A 252 9.88 -5.74 12.85
CA ILE A 252 9.36 -6.57 13.96
C ILE A 252 8.69 -7.85 13.48
N ALA A 253 7.86 -7.79 12.42
CA ALA A 253 7.19 -8.97 11.90
C ALA A 253 8.16 -10.03 11.37
N ASP A 254 9.28 -9.60 10.78
CA ASP A 254 10.31 -10.49 10.25
C ASP A 254 11.15 -11.10 11.39
N MET A 255 11.36 -10.36 12.51
CA MET A 255 12.01 -10.86 13.73
C MET A 255 11.11 -11.83 14.50
N GLU A 256 9.81 -11.54 14.65
CA GLU A 256 8.84 -12.42 15.30
C GLU A 256 8.77 -13.82 14.66
N SER A 257 9.05 -13.89 13.37
CA SER A 257 9.04 -15.13 12.58
C SER A 257 10.45 -15.59 12.19
N LEU A 258 11.50 -15.08 12.84
CA LEU A 258 12.87 -15.49 12.56
C LEU A 258 13.19 -16.81 13.26
N GLU A 259 13.51 -17.83 12.50
CA GLU A 259 13.90 -19.16 12.93
C GLU A 259 15.39 -19.38 12.72
N TYR A 260 15.99 -20.31 13.46
CA TYR A 260 17.41 -20.63 13.32
C TYR A 260 17.78 -21.16 11.91
N ARG A 261 16.85 -21.81 11.20
CA ARG A 261 17.07 -22.25 9.80
C ARG A 261 17.27 -21.10 8.80
N HIS A 262 16.82 -19.89 9.13
CA HIS A 262 17.05 -18.72 8.30
C HIS A 262 18.47 -18.17 8.42
N ILE A 263 19.25 -18.67 9.40
CA ILE A 263 20.64 -18.28 9.63
C ILE A 263 21.53 -19.27 8.92
N GLN A 264 22.14 -18.84 7.83
CA GLN A 264 22.99 -19.67 6.96
C GLN A 264 24.45 -19.24 7.11
N THR A 265 25.36 -20.16 6.79
CA THR A 265 26.81 -19.90 6.76
C THR A 265 27.29 -20.02 5.31
N ALA A 266 27.99 -19.01 4.81
CA ALA A 266 28.61 -19.03 3.49
C ALA A 266 29.89 -19.87 3.52
N ALA A 267 30.45 -20.15 2.33
CA ALA A 267 31.65 -20.95 2.18
C ALA A 267 32.89 -20.34 2.84
N ASP A 268 32.94 -19.02 2.98
CA ASP A 268 33.96 -18.23 3.68
C ASP A 268 33.78 -18.18 5.21
N GLY A 269 32.78 -18.88 5.73
CA GLY A 269 32.44 -18.89 7.18
C GLY A 269 31.59 -17.70 7.63
N GLN A 270 31.30 -16.71 6.78
CA GLN A 270 30.46 -15.61 7.14
C GLN A 270 29.00 -16.05 7.30
N ARG A 271 28.37 -15.61 8.41
CA ARG A 271 26.95 -15.92 8.66
C ARG A 271 26.07 -14.82 8.17
N TYR A 272 24.91 -15.18 7.65
CA TYR A 272 23.91 -14.24 7.16
C TYR A 272 22.48 -14.75 7.41
N ILE A 273 21.53 -13.82 7.49
CA ILE A 273 20.10 -14.13 7.51
C ILE A 273 19.58 -14.06 6.07
N ARG A 274 18.93 -15.13 5.62
CA ARG A 274 18.21 -15.18 4.36
C ARG A 274 16.75 -15.53 4.61
N LYS A 275 15.84 -14.64 4.23
CA LYS A 275 14.41 -14.81 4.47
C LYS A 275 13.58 -13.94 3.54
N GLU A 276 12.36 -14.35 3.24
CA GLU A 276 11.37 -13.49 2.61
C GLU A 276 10.72 -12.55 3.63
N ARG A 277 10.57 -11.29 3.26
CA ARG A 277 9.89 -10.30 4.07
C ARG A 277 8.39 -10.57 4.13
N GLN A 278 7.81 -10.61 5.31
CA GLN A 278 6.38 -10.92 5.48
C GLN A 278 5.45 -9.94 4.74
N LYS A 279 5.80 -8.65 4.73
CA LYS A 279 4.95 -7.60 4.14
C LYS A 279 5.03 -7.52 2.62
N THR A 280 6.21 -7.63 2.03
CA THR A 280 6.47 -7.35 0.61
C THR A 280 6.77 -8.60 -0.21
N LYS A 281 6.98 -9.75 0.43
CA LYS A 281 7.39 -11.02 -0.20
C LYS A 281 8.69 -10.89 -1.00
N VAL A 282 9.52 -9.91 -0.66
CA VAL A 282 10.85 -9.72 -1.23
C VAL A 282 11.86 -10.44 -0.37
N GLU A 283 12.72 -11.24 -0.99
CA GLU A 283 13.84 -11.88 -0.28
C GLU A 283 14.85 -10.82 0.14
N PHE A 284 15.29 -10.91 1.40
CA PHE A 284 16.39 -10.11 1.93
C PHE A 284 17.54 -11.02 2.39
N VAL A 285 18.75 -10.48 2.29
CA VAL A 285 19.96 -11.13 2.75
C VAL A 285 20.73 -10.12 3.60
N VAL A 286 20.98 -10.47 4.87
CA VAL A 286 21.66 -9.61 5.82
C VAL A 286 22.87 -10.33 6.38
N PRO A 287 24.10 -9.93 6.03
CA PRO A 287 25.31 -10.41 6.71
C PRO A 287 25.23 -10.08 8.21
N LEU A 288 25.57 -11.02 9.06
CA LEU A 288 25.47 -10.83 10.51
C LEU A 288 26.63 -10.00 11.04
N HIS A 289 26.29 -8.88 11.66
CA HIS A 289 27.24 -8.10 12.46
C HIS A 289 27.52 -8.86 13.78
N PRO A 290 28.75 -8.80 14.34
CA PRO A 290 29.08 -9.51 15.60
C PRO A 290 28.11 -9.27 16.76
N VAL A 291 27.55 -8.07 16.88
CA VAL A 291 26.50 -7.74 17.87
C VAL A 291 25.25 -8.60 17.67
N ALA A 292 24.80 -8.75 16.40
CA ALA A 292 23.64 -9.57 16.07
C ALA A 292 23.91 -11.06 16.35
N GLU A 293 25.12 -11.54 16.06
CA GLU A 293 25.55 -12.92 16.39
C GLU A 293 25.57 -13.20 17.88
N ALA A 294 26.08 -12.25 18.67
CA ALA A 294 26.08 -12.36 20.13
C ALA A 294 24.66 -12.46 20.69
N ILE A 295 23.72 -11.68 20.14
CA ILE A 295 22.29 -11.74 20.54
C ILE A 295 21.68 -13.10 20.20
N ILE A 296 21.91 -13.61 18.96
CA ILE A 296 21.43 -14.94 18.55
C ILE A 296 21.97 -16.04 19.48
N SER A 297 23.26 -15.99 19.78
CA SER A 297 23.92 -16.95 20.67
C SER A 297 23.36 -16.87 22.10
N HIS A 298 23.13 -15.65 22.61
CA HIS A 298 22.48 -15.42 23.88
C HIS A 298 21.08 -16.06 23.95
N CYS A 299 20.26 -15.79 22.93
CA CYS A 299 18.90 -16.35 22.84
C CYS A 299 18.94 -17.89 22.78
N ARG A 300 19.85 -18.48 22.00
CA ARG A 300 20.01 -19.93 21.90
C ARG A 300 20.39 -20.56 23.25
N ASN A 301 21.38 -19.97 23.96
CA ASN A 301 21.81 -20.47 25.27
C ASN A 301 20.72 -20.34 26.32
N ALA A 302 19.92 -19.28 26.29
CA ALA A 302 18.78 -19.09 27.19
C ALA A 302 17.67 -20.10 26.91
N GLN A 303 17.45 -20.51 25.68
CA GLN A 303 16.49 -21.55 25.30
C GLN A 303 16.98 -22.92 25.72
N ALA A 304 18.25 -23.28 25.48
CA ALA A 304 18.83 -24.57 25.87
C ALA A 304 18.71 -24.84 27.39
N ARG A 305 18.90 -23.83 28.23
CA ARG A 305 18.71 -23.91 29.67
C ARG A 305 17.26 -24.19 30.10
N ASN A 306 16.28 -23.82 29.28
CA ASN A 306 14.85 -24.06 29.53
C ASN A 306 14.40 -25.43 28.97
N GLU A 307 15.12 -26.00 27.98
CA GLU A 307 14.77 -27.25 27.29
C GLU A 307 15.19 -28.52 28.07
N GLU A 308 16.01 -28.41 29.10
CA GLU A 308 16.25 -29.51 30.01
C GLU A 308 14.96 -30.02 30.72
N GLN A 309 13.84 -29.30 30.53
CA GLN A 309 12.53 -29.62 31.10
C GLN A 309 11.42 -29.93 30.06
N GLN A 310 11.65 -29.90 28.73
CA GLN A 310 10.60 -30.14 27.72
C GLN A 310 11.10 -30.91 26.48
N THR A 311 10.23 -31.82 25.99
CA THR A 311 10.42 -32.72 24.83
C THR A 311 10.88 -32.01 23.54
N VAL A 312 11.83 -32.66 22.91
CA VAL A 312 12.58 -32.23 21.69
C VAL A 312 11.67 -31.81 20.52
N LYS A 313 11.64 -30.51 20.20
CA LYS A 313 11.28 -30.01 18.86
C LYS A 313 12.53 -29.99 17.99
N GLU A 314 12.38 -30.29 16.70
CA GLU A 314 13.48 -30.26 15.74
C GLU A 314 14.22 -28.90 15.81
N LYS A 315 15.55 -28.98 16.07
CA LYS A 315 16.41 -27.81 16.40
C LYS A 315 16.45 -26.67 15.37
N GLY A 316 15.91 -26.89 14.17
CA GLY A 316 15.91 -25.89 13.09
C GLY A 316 14.68 -24.99 13.02
N GLU A 317 13.54 -25.44 13.56
CA GLU A 317 12.25 -24.76 13.45
C GLU A 317 11.93 -23.86 14.64
N SER A 318 12.77 -23.80 15.65
CA SER A 318 12.56 -22.94 16.81
C SER A 318 12.84 -21.48 16.47
N LEU A 319 11.95 -20.59 16.98
CA LEU A 319 12.10 -19.14 16.82
C LEU A 319 13.31 -18.64 17.61
N VAL A 320 14.04 -17.68 17.03
CA VAL A 320 15.20 -17.05 17.69
C VAL A 320 14.77 -16.25 18.92
N PHE A 321 13.65 -15.51 18.83
CA PHE A 321 13.14 -14.67 19.91
C PHE A 321 11.92 -15.30 20.58
N GLN A 322 12.08 -15.72 21.84
CA GLN A 322 11.04 -16.32 22.68
C GLN A 322 11.15 -15.78 24.12
N PRO A 323 10.03 -15.68 24.88
CA PRO A 323 8.64 -15.97 24.51
C PRO A 323 8.04 -14.90 23.62
N HIS A 324 6.94 -15.26 22.93
CA HIS A 324 6.20 -14.34 22.09
C HIS A 324 5.34 -13.41 22.94
N CYS A 325 5.65 -12.10 22.94
CA CYS A 325 4.82 -11.06 23.54
C CYS A 325 4.00 -10.33 22.48
N SER A 326 2.82 -9.82 22.84
CA SER A 326 2.05 -9.00 21.91
C SER A 326 2.80 -7.72 21.56
N ARG A 327 2.60 -7.19 20.33
CA ARG A 327 3.24 -5.95 19.89
C ARG A 327 2.94 -4.75 20.79
N SER A 328 1.77 -4.74 21.45
CA SER A 328 1.41 -3.71 22.42
C SER A 328 2.30 -3.77 23.65
N VAL A 329 2.52 -4.98 24.19
CA VAL A 329 3.42 -5.23 25.32
C VAL A 329 4.86 -4.87 24.96
N MET A 330 5.34 -5.31 23.80
CA MET A 330 6.66 -4.95 23.29
C MET A 330 6.86 -3.42 23.16
N GLY A 331 5.81 -2.72 22.69
CA GLY A 331 5.85 -1.25 22.61
C GLY A 331 5.92 -0.57 23.99
N LYS A 332 5.23 -1.10 25.01
CA LYS A 332 5.33 -0.61 26.39
C LYS A 332 6.73 -0.87 26.97
N ASN A 333 7.28 -2.05 26.75
CA ASN A 333 8.61 -2.43 27.22
C ASN A 333 9.71 -1.56 26.56
N LEU A 334 9.60 -1.22 25.29
CA LEU A 334 10.51 -0.26 24.65
C LEU A 334 10.42 1.14 25.28
N CYS A 335 9.24 1.57 25.75
CA CYS A 335 9.15 2.83 26.50
C CYS A 335 9.90 2.75 27.84
N ILE A 336 9.86 1.60 28.53
CA ILE A 336 10.62 1.37 29.77
C ILE A 336 12.11 1.41 29.47
N VAL A 337 12.58 0.68 28.45
CA VAL A 337 13.97 0.69 28.00
C VAL A 337 14.46 2.11 27.68
N GLY A 338 13.66 2.89 26.90
CA GLY A 338 14.00 4.26 26.55
C GLY A 338 14.16 5.17 27.77
N LYS A 339 13.27 5.06 28.75
CA LYS A 339 13.35 5.81 30.01
C LYS A 339 14.58 5.41 30.82
N ALA A 340 14.85 4.12 30.96
CA ALA A 340 16.02 3.62 31.71
C ALA A 340 17.35 4.10 31.08
N CYS A 341 17.41 4.23 29.75
CA CYS A 341 18.57 4.72 29.03
C CYS A 341 18.66 6.27 28.94
N GLY A 342 17.70 7.01 29.48
CA GLY A 342 17.63 8.46 29.38
C GLY A 342 17.42 8.99 27.97
N ILE A 343 16.78 8.22 27.08
CA ILE A 343 16.51 8.58 25.69
C ILE A 343 15.18 9.33 25.61
N ARG A 344 15.23 10.60 25.16
CA ARG A 344 14.03 11.44 25.03
C ARG A 344 13.07 10.97 23.92
N GLN A 345 13.64 10.41 22.85
CA GLN A 345 12.88 9.94 21.71
C GLN A 345 12.16 8.63 22.05
N ARG A 346 10.85 8.54 21.70
CA ARG A 346 10.10 7.30 21.84
C ARG A 346 10.70 6.21 20.97
N LEU A 347 11.13 5.11 21.59
CA LEU A 347 11.65 3.94 20.90
C LEU A 347 10.52 3.16 20.21
N SER A 348 10.81 2.63 19.04
CA SER A 348 9.99 1.68 18.31
C SER A 348 10.88 0.87 17.38
N TYR A 349 10.47 -0.33 16.99
CA TYR A 349 11.26 -1.13 16.03
C TYR A 349 11.40 -0.46 14.66
N HIS A 350 10.51 0.47 14.33
CA HIS A 350 10.66 1.28 13.13
C HIS A 350 11.79 2.29 13.26
N VAL A 351 11.96 2.88 14.45
CA VAL A 351 13.14 3.73 14.77
C VAL A 351 14.43 2.92 14.70
N ALA A 352 14.45 1.69 15.26
CA ALA A 352 15.62 0.81 15.16
C ALA A 352 16.02 0.52 13.71
N ARG A 353 15.03 0.19 12.88
CA ARG A 353 15.23 -0.04 11.45
C ARG A 353 15.68 1.21 10.69
N HIS A 354 15.16 2.37 11.02
CA HIS A 354 15.65 3.65 10.49
C HIS A 354 17.09 3.93 10.93
N THR A 355 17.42 3.61 12.17
CA THR A 355 18.79 3.71 12.70
C THR A 355 19.75 2.84 11.90
N PHE A 356 19.40 1.59 11.60
CA PHE A 356 20.18 0.73 10.72
C PHE A 356 20.41 1.38 9.35
N GLY A 357 19.34 1.84 8.68
CA GLY A 357 19.47 2.47 7.36
C GLY A 357 20.35 3.70 7.35
N THR A 358 20.20 4.57 8.35
CA THR A 358 21.00 5.80 8.47
C THR A 358 22.46 5.49 8.83
N MET A 359 22.71 4.59 9.79
CA MET A 359 24.08 4.20 10.18
C MET A 359 24.81 3.50 9.03
N SER A 360 24.14 2.61 8.31
CA SER A 360 24.72 1.91 7.16
C SER A 360 25.08 2.88 6.03
N LEU A 361 24.19 3.84 5.73
CA LEU A 361 24.46 4.85 4.71
C LEU A 361 25.61 5.78 5.15
N SER A 362 25.67 6.16 6.44
CA SER A 362 26.77 6.95 6.98
C SER A 362 28.11 6.20 6.98
N ALA A 363 28.07 4.87 7.08
CA ALA A 363 29.25 4.02 6.94
C ALA A 363 29.69 3.81 5.48
N GLY A 364 28.99 4.39 4.49
CA GLY A 364 29.33 4.30 3.08
C GLY A 364 28.78 3.07 2.35
N ILE A 365 27.85 2.32 2.98
CA ILE A 365 27.21 1.19 2.29
C ILE A 365 26.28 1.74 1.19
N PRO A 366 26.37 1.22 -0.06
CA PRO A 366 25.51 1.63 -1.16
C PRO A 366 24.03 1.48 -0.82
N ILE A 367 23.20 2.43 -1.29
CA ILE A 367 21.76 2.46 -0.99
C ILE A 367 21.02 1.23 -1.51
N GLU A 368 21.47 0.65 -2.63
CA GLU A 368 20.96 -0.58 -3.23
C GLU A 368 21.19 -1.78 -2.32
N SER A 369 22.39 -1.87 -1.72
CA SER A 369 22.72 -2.92 -0.75
C SER A 369 21.87 -2.79 0.51
N ILE A 370 21.68 -1.56 1.01
CA ILE A 370 20.79 -1.29 2.16
C ILE A 370 19.34 -1.68 1.80
N ALA A 371 18.86 -1.33 0.60
CA ALA A 371 17.52 -1.71 0.14
C ALA A 371 17.34 -3.24 0.11
N LYS A 372 18.34 -3.98 -0.39
CA LYS A 372 18.33 -5.44 -0.41
C LYS A 372 18.34 -6.05 0.97
N MET A 373 19.21 -5.58 1.88
CA MET A 373 19.26 -6.00 3.28
C MET A 373 17.94 -5.73 4.01
N MET A 374 17.29 -4.61 3.72
CA MET A 374 16.01 -4.26 4.33
C MET A 374 14.80 -4.92 3.65
N GLY A 375 14.95 -5.60 2.52
CA GLY A 375 13.86 -6.20 1.75
C GLY A 375 12.87 -5.16 1.21
N HIS A 376 13.36 -4.02 0.75
CA HIS A 376 12.53 -3.01 0.11
C HIS A 376 12.23 -3.40 -1.34
N ALA A 377 10.97 -3.33 -1.74
CA ALA A 377 10.56 -3.60 -3.11
C ALA A 377 10.97 -2.49 -4.09
N SER A 378 11.26 -1.29 -3.58
CA SER A 378 11.72 -0.13 -4.36
C SER A 378 12.78 0.63 -3.58
N ILE A 379 13.80 1.09 -4.29
CA ILE A 379 14.88 1.94 -3.76
C ILE A 379 14.32 3.24 -3.17
N SER A 380 13.22 3.77 -3.71
CA SER A 380 12.56 4.98 -3.18
C SER A 380 12.18 4.86 -1.70
N SER A 381 11.92 3.64 -1.21
CA SER A 381 11.70 3.40 0.23
C SER A 381 12.98 3.56 1.07
N THR A 382 14.16 3.50 0.45
CA THR A 382 15.47 3.63 1.11
C THR A 382 16.03 5.05 0.93
N GLN A 383 15.62 5.74 -0.13
CA GLN A 383 16.01 7.14 -0.40
C GLN A 383 15.63 8.10 0.73
N ILE A 384 14.68 7.73 1.57
CA ILE A 384 14.35 8.50 2.77
C ILE A 384 15.57 8.67 3.70
N TYR A 385 16.52 7.74 3.70
CA TYR A 385 17.77 7.85 4.49
C TYR A 385 18.82 8.73 3.83
N ALA A 386 18.68 8.98 2.53
CA ALA A 386 19.58 9.81 1.74
C ALA A 386 19.22 11.31 1.81
N GLN A 387 18.51 11.75 2.86
CA GLN A 387 18.46 13.18 3.18
C GLN A 387 19.88 13.59 3.60
N VAL A 388 20.65 13.92 2.58
CA VAL A 388 22.06 14.25 2.67
C VAL A 388 22.16 15.58 3.41
N THR A 389 22.77 15.57 4.59
CA THR A 389 23.15 16.80 5.27
C THR A 389 24.41 17.37 4.60
N ASP A 390 24.58 18.69 4.61
CA ASP A 390 25.79 19.35 4.07
C ASP A 390 27.07 18.74 4.64
N ASN A 391 27.06 18.34 5.92
CA ASN A 391 28.17 17.64 6.57
C ASN A 391 28.53 16.31 5.87
N LYS A 392 27.52 15.56 5.43
CA LYS A 392 27.73 14.27 4.73
C LYS A 392 28.38 14.52 3.35
N ILE A 393 27.93 15.55 2.64
CA ILE A 393 28.51 15.93 1.35
C ILE A 393 30.00 16.25 1.54
N SER A 394 30.31 17.05 2.57
CA SER A 394 31.71 17.41 2.90
C SER A 394 32.54 16.17 3.26
N GLU A 395 32.04 15.29 4.15
CA GLU A 395 32.75 14.06 4.53
C GLU A 395 32.99 13.12 3.33
N ASP A 396 32.00 12.97 2.42
CA ASP A 396 32.15 12.12 1.24
C ASP A 396 33.15 12.73 0.25
N MET A 397 33.19 14.06 0.10
CA MET A 397 34.20 14.75 -0.70
C MET A 397 35.60 14.62 -0.07
N ASP A 398 35.74 14.79 1.24
CA ASP A 398 37.00 14.62 1.95
C ASP A 398 37.58 13.20 1.80
N ARG A 399 36.70 12.18 1.87
CA ARG A 399 37.05 10.77 1.59
C ARG A 399 37.55 10.56 0.15
N LEU A 400 36.88 11.20 -0.83
CA LEU A 400 37.29 11.13 -2.22
C LEU A 400 38.68 11.76 -2.42
N ILE A 401 38.90 12.95 -1.85
CA ILE A 401 40.19 13.65 -1.90
C ILE A 401 41.32 12.83 -1.23
N ALA A 402 41.02 12.26 -0.03
CA ALA A 402 41.98 11.41 0.66
C ALA A 402 42.36 10.16 -0.16
N LYS A 403 41.35 9.51 -0.80
CA LYS A 403 41.61 8.36 -1.65
C LYS A 403 42.42 8.70 -2.91
N GLN A 404 42.14 9.86 -3.52
CA GLN A 404 42.92 10.35 -4.66
C GLN A 404 44.36 10.73 -4.28
N SER A 405 44.53 11.29 -3.07
CA SER A 405 45.89 11.63 -2.56
C SER A 405 46.70 10.37 -2.24
N ALA A 406 46.09 9.33 -1.67
CA ALA A 406 46.72 8.04 -1.46
C ALA A 406 47.15 7.36 -2.77
N MET A 407 46.25 7.37 -3.79
CA MET A 407 46.62 6.85 -5.12
C MET A 407 47.77 7.63 -5.78
N LYS A 408 47.84 8.95 -5.57
CA LYS A 408 48.97 9.75 -6.10
C LYS A 408 50.26 9.42 -5.37
N SER A 409 50.28 9.22 -4.05
CA SER A 409 51.47 8.80 -3.33
C SER A 409 51.99 7.44 -3.75
N ASP A 410 51.08 6.47 -3.95
CA ASP A 410 51.42 5.12 -4.45
C ASP A 410 52.04 5.15 -5.86
N ILE A 411 51.53 6.05 -6.74
CA ILE A 411 52.08 6.23 -8.09
C ILE A 411 53.47 6.87 -8.02
N VAL A 412 53.65 7.92 -7.23
CA VAL A 412 54.94 8.61 -7.06
C VAL A 412 55.99 7.70 -6.41
N GLU A 413 55.59 6.86 -5.42
CA GLU A 413 56.49 5.86 -4.83
C GLU A 413 56.87 4.76 -5.85
N ARG A 414 55.99 4.30 -6.68
CA ARG A 414 56.29 3.34 -7.76
C ARG A 414 57.23 3.93 -8.80
N GLU A 415 56.96 5.14 -9.29
CA GLU A 415 57.81 5.85 -10.23
C GLU A 415 59.22 6.13 -9.65
N ALA A 416 59.29 6.44 -8.36
CA ALA A 416 60.57 6.63 -7.66
C ALA A 416 61.36 5.31 -7.51
N CYS A 417 60.67 4.18 -7.26
CA CYS A 417 61.28 2.85 -7.20
C CYS A 417 61.80 2.42 -8.56
N GLU A 418 61.02 2.57 -9.61
CA GLU A 418 61.45 2.24 -11.00
C GLU A 418 62.62 3.09 -11.45
N LEU A 419 62.69 4.39 -11.10
CA LEU A 419 63.83 5.28 -11.41
C LEU A 419 65.08 4.87 -10.63
N SER A 420 64.95 4.43 -9.37
CA SER A 420 66.06 3.94 -8.58
C SER A 420 66.67 2.67 -9.13
N ASP A 421 65.81 1.72 -9.58
CA ASP A 421 66.24 0.46 -10.18
C ASP A 421 66.97 0.67 -11.55
N ILE A 422 66.45 1.62 -12.36
CA ILE A 422 67.12 2.02 -13.61
C ILE A 422 68.49 2.67 -13.37
N LEU A 423 68.61 3.49 -12.32
CA LEU A 423 69.88 4.12 -11.94
C LEU A 423 70.91 3.11 -11.45
N ILE A 424 70.48 2.15 -10.62
CA ILE A 424 71.37 1.07 -10.13
C ILE A 424 71.84 0.20 -11.27
N CYS A 425 70.97 -0.24 -12.17
CA CYS A 425 71.37 -1.00 -13.38
C CYS A 425 72.38 -0.28 -14.26
N LYS A 426 72.19 1.06 -14.45
CA LYS A 426 73.18 1.86 -15.24
C LYS A 426 74.52 2.08 -14.55
N MET A 427 74.54 2.04 -13.21
CA MET A 427 75.79 2.12 -12.45
C MET A 427 76.58 0.80 -12.46
N GLU A 428 75.90 -0.33 -12.56
CA GLU A 428 76.53 -1.65 -12.70
C GLU A 428 77.05 -1.92 -14.12
N GLU A 429 76.49 -1.29 -15.16
CA GLU A 429 77.02 -1.38 -16.55
C GLU A 429 78.21 -0.49 -16.80
N THR A 430 78.55 0.44 -15.88
CA THR A 430 79.70 1.36 -16.03
C THR A 430 80.86 1.05 -15.08
N ALA A 431 80.80 -0.03 -14.29
CA ALA A 431 81.85 -0.54 -13.43
C ALA A 431 82.52 -1.78 -14.00
#